data_807199fe78eefa2595dfc13e8671cc90
#
_entry.id   807199fe78eefa2595dfc13e8671cc90
#
_cell.length_a   1.000
_cell.length_b   1.000
_cell.length_c   1.000
_cell.angle_alpha   90.00
_cell.angle_beta   90.00
_cell.angle_gamma   90.00
#
_symmetry.space_group_name_H-M   'P 1'
#
loop_
_entity.id
_entity.type
_entity.pdbx_description
1 polymer ?
#
loop_
_entity_poly.entity_id
_entity_poly.type
_entity_poly.pdbx_seq_one_letter_code
_entity_poly.pdbx_strand_id
1 'polypeptide(L)'
;MSYEISPISIRFKNWGHEVSEVEREFFQKLFEKAFYRKVVVEESDKPYVDVQIESFYDGKTTPDLSTRAYRFLKSNLPGGINFNNPKFSVNQQPEKNSKYSVFCALENVRPPEGNWNAYLSYDLHSFAGRNSYLPLWWITSTDLLFPKISPYLGKEISIKDLITTRNTKGQYDKRNKFCAAFIGKAYPLRMHAISALSKIGKVDVFGAVSRSSNTKKTISKFEIGKKYRFVLAFENDFYPGYVTEKAPEAWATGAVPLYWGLDSSEYINQNSLINLANFKNLDFFIDRVKQVNDSKKLWEKYSSEPFLKRAPTLDKVLSNLRSNLSSLNRQK
;
A
#
# COMPACT_ATOMS: atom_id res chain seq x y z
N MET A 1 41.36 0.57 -22.05
CA MET A 1 40.69 -0.41 -21.17
C MET A 1 39.49 0.29 -20.52
N SER A 2 38.27 -0.03 -20.92
CA SER A 2 37.07 0.46 -20.21
C SER A 2 37.03 -0.28 -18.89
N TYR A 3 37.28 0.40 -17.79
CA TYR A 3 37.04 -0.14 -16.46
C TYR A 3 35.54 -0.35 -16.34
N GLU A 4 35.11 -1.59 -16.40
CA GLU A 4 33.72 -1.97 -16.14
C GLU A 4 33.44 -1.68 -14.68
N ILE A 5 32.58 -0.68 -14.40
CA ILE A 5 32.24 -0.31 -13.03
C ILE A 5 31.50 -1.50 -12.42
N SER A 6 32.02 -2.06 -11.32
CA SER A 6 31.40 -3.20 -10.65
C SER A 6 29.94 -2.91 -10.28
N PRO A 7 29.04 -3.88 -10.43
CA PRO A 7 27.65 -3.72 -10.05
C PRO A 7 27.51 -3.40 -8.55
N ILE A 8 26.39 -2.77 -8.19
CA ILE A 8 26.02 -2.56 -6.78
C ILE A 8 25.35 -3.85 -6.30
N SER A 9 25.84 -4.40 -5.19
CA SER A 9 25.21 -5.57 -4.55
C SER A 9 24.18 -5.12 -3.52
N ILE A 10 22.93 -5.62 -3.62
CA ILE A 10 21.88 -5.38 -2.62
C ILE A 10 21.39 -6.69 -2.03
N ARG A 11 20.95 -6.64 -0.78
CA ARG A 11 20.39 -7.78 -0.05
C ARG A 11 19.18 -7.34 0.76
N PHE A 12 18.18 -8.24 0.87
CA PHE A 12 17.01 -8.04 1.71
C PHE A 12 17.11 -8.82 3.00
N LYS A 13 16.71 -8.22 4.13
CA LYS A 13 16.63 -8.87 5.44
C LYS A 13 15.38 -8.47 6.20
N ASN A 14 14.96 -9.34 7.11
CA ASN A 14 13.86 -9.08 8.04
C ASN A 14 12.54 -8.70 7.34
N TRP A 15 12.25 -9.30 6.19
CA TRP A 15 11.08 -8.95 5.36
C TRP A 15 9.79 -9.62 5.85
N GLY A 16 9.91 -10.66 6.72
CA GLY A 16 8.78 -11.40 7.32
C GLY A 16 8.13 -12.44 6.42
N HIS A 17 8.39 -12.38 5.14
CA HIS A 17 8.06 -13.35 4.11
C HIS A 17 9.19 -13.32 3.07
N GLU A 18 9.20 -14.27 2.17
CA GLU A 18 10.09 -14.18 1.01
C GLU A 18 9.76 -12.92 0.21
N VAL A 19 10.78 -12.11 -0.08
CA VAL A 19 10.60 -10.90 -0.91
C VAL A 19 10.10 -11.32 -2.28
N SER A 20 8.94 -10.82 -2.69
CA SER A 20 8.34 -11.20 -3.96
C SER A 20 9.21 -10.76 -5.15
N GLU A 21 9.09 -11.45 -6.29
CA GLU A 21 9.80 -11.06 -7.52
C GLU A 21 9.53 -9.60 -7.91
N VAL A 22 8.30 -9.13 -7.75
CA VAL A 22 7.90 -7.75 -8.05
C VAL A 22 8.64 -6.74 -7.17
N GLU A 23 8.79 -7.04 -5.86
CA GLU A 23 9.53 -6.19 -4.93
C GLU A 23 11.03 -6.21 -5.25
N ARG A 24 11.61 -7.40 -5.48
CA ARG A 24 13.02 -7.56 -5.87
C ARG A 24 13.34 -6.74 -7.12
N GLU A 25 12.55 -6.90 -8.17
CA GLU A 25 12.73 -6.17 -9.44
C GLU A 25 12.54 -4.65 -9.23
N PHE A 26 11.56 -4.23 -8.43
CA PHE A 26 11.34 -2.82 -8.15
C PHE A 26 12.56 -2.18 -7.48
N PHE A 27 13.08 -2.77 -6.42
CA PHE A 27 14.25 -2.23 -5.73
C PHE A 27 15.52 -2.29 -6.61
N GLN A 28 15.72 -3.37 -7.35
CA GLN A 28 16.82 -3.47 -8.29
C GLN A 28 16.80 -2.31 -9.30
N LYS A 29 15.68 -2.10 -9.98
CA LYS A 29 15.51 -1.01 -10.95
C LYS A 29 15.56 0.37 -10.30
N LEU A 30 15.05 0.53 -9.06
CA LEU A 30 15.14 1.78 -8.31
C LEU A 30 16.59 2.19 -8.07
N PHE A 31 17.43 1.26 -7.62
CA PHE A 31 18.84 1.50 -7.38
C PHE A 31 19.62 1.68 -8.69
N GLU A 32 19.31 0.91 -9.74
CA GLU A 32 19.90 1.12 -11.07
C GLU A 32 19.62 2.53 -11.58
N LYS A 33 18.39 3.00 -11.46
CA LYS A 33 17.98 4.36 -11.85
C LYS A 33 18.58 5.43 -10.94
N ALA A 34 18.76 5.16 -9.64
CA ALA A 34 19.39 6.09 -8.73
C ALA A 34 20.87 6.30 -9.05
N PHE A 35 21.62 5.25 -9.32
CA PHE A 35 23.10 5.31 -9.38
C PHE A 35 23.66 5.11 -10.79
N TYR A 36 22.79 4.89 -11.79
CA TYR A 36 23.22 4.62 -13.19
C TYR A 36 24.23 3.47 -13.30
N ARG A 37 24.04 2.45 -12.46
CA ARG A 37 24.90 1.26 -12.38
C ARG A 37 24.05 0.02 -12.36
N LYS A 38 24.59 -1.09 -12.89
CA LYS A 38 23.97 -2.41 -12.76
C LYS A 38 23.84 -2.78 -11.27
N VAL A 39 22.75 -3.41 -10.92
CA VAL A 39 22.47 -3.88 -9.55
C VAL A 39 22.30 -5.39 -9.56
N VAL A 40 22.88 -6.07 -8.58
CA VAL A 40 22.72 -7.50 -8.36
C VAL A 40 22.04 -7.71 -7.00
N VAL A 41 20.98 -8.50 -6.99
CA VAL A 41 20.33 -8.93 -5.75
C VAL A 41 21.02 -10.19 -5.25
N GLU A 42 21.59 -10.11 -4.08
CA GLU A 42 22.35 -11.19 -3.46
C GLU A 42 21.49 -12.01 -2.50
N GLU A 43 21.91 -13.24 -2.28
CA GLU A 43 21.29 -14.14 -1.30
C GLU A 43 21.44 -13.61 0.15
N SER A 44 20.56 -14.05 1.03
CA SER A 44 20.49 -13.57 2.41
C SER A 44 21.71 -13.92 3.26
N ASP A 45 22.47 -14.94 2.90
CA ASP A 45 23.65 -15.48 3.59
C ASP A 45 24.96 -14.82 3.15
N LYS A 46 24.96 -14.00 2.08
CA LYS A 46 26.18 -13.32 1.64
C LYS A 46 26.76 -12.47 2.78
N PRO A 47 28.06 -12.63 3.11
CA PRO A 47 28.64 -12.04 4.32
C PRO A 47 28.67 -10.50 4.29
N TYR A 48 28.83 -9.89 3.11
CA TYR A 48 28.88 -8.44 2.96
C TYR A 48 28.32 -7.99 1.61
N VAL A 49 27.59 -6.85 1.62
CA VAL A 49 26.99 -6.23 0.42
C VAL A 49 27.18 -4.71 0.46
N ASP A 50 26.98 -4.05 -0.69
CA ASP A 50 27.00 -2.58 -0.74
C ASP A 50 25.80 -1.98 0.00
N VAL A 51 24.60 -2.56 -0.17
CA VAL A 51 23.38 -2.05 0.47
C VAL A 51 22.57 -3.21 1.06
N GLN A 52 22.27 -3.12 2.34
CA GLN A 52 21.29 -3.98 2.99
C GLN A 52 19.97 -3.23 3.15
N ILE A 53 18.89 -3.78 2.59
CA ILE A 53 17.54 -3.26 2.74
C ILE A 53 16.84 -4.13 3.79
N GLU A 54 16.50 -3.53 4.92
CA GLU A 54 15.88 -4.23 6.05
C GLU A 54 14.47 -3.74 6.29
N SER A 55 13.60 -4.64 6.69
CA SER A 55 12.28 -4.35 7.18
C SER A 55 12.16 -4.73 8.67
N PHE A 56 10.97 -4.69 9.25
CA PHE A 56 10.76 -4.86 10.70
C PHE A 56 10.45 -6.30 11.13
N TYR A 57 10.46 -7.24 10.22
CA TYR A 57 10.12 -8.65 10.52
C TYR A 57 11.37 -9.46 10.91
N ASP A 58 11.97 -9.14 12.03
CA ASP A 58 13.14 -9.89 12.52
C ASP A 58 12.80 -11.20 13.26
N GLY A 59 11.51 -11.53 13.33
CA GLY A 59 11.01 -12.69 14.10
C GLY A 59 11.10 -12.51 15.64
N LYS A 60 11.75 -11.45 16.10
CA LYS A 60 12.00 -11.14 17.52
C LYS A 60 11.18 -9.95 18.02
N THR A 61 10.72 -9.08 17.11
CA THR A 61 9.87 -7.94 17.46
C THR A 61 8.46 -8.41 17.79
N THR A 62 8.25 -8.75 19.05
CA THR A 62 6.89 -8.86 19.59
C THR A 62 6.40 -7.46 19.92
N PRO A 63 5.13 -7.13 19.60
CA PRO A 63 4.52 -5.90 20.07
C PRO A 63 4.63 -5.80 21.58
N ASP A 64 5.07 -4.66 22.08
CA ASP A 64 5.10 -4.42 23.51
C ASP A 64 3.68 -4.45 24.13
N LEU A 65 3.61 -4.46 25.47
CA LEU A 65 2.33 -4.52 26.18
C LEU A 65 1.43 -3.32 25.87
N SER A 66 2.00 -2.12 25.71
CA SER A 66 1.26 -0.91 25.38
C SER A 66 0.59 -1.01 24.03
N THR A 67 1.26 -1.60 23.10
CA THR A 67 0.79 -1.91 21.75
C THR A 67 -0.29 -2.97 21.72
N ARG A 68 -0.15 -4.04 22.54
CA ARG A 68 -1.18 -5.08 22.68
C ARG A 68 -2.44 -4.49 23.33
N ALA A 69 -2.28 -3.69 24.39
CA ALA A 69 -3.37 -2.99 25.05
C ALA A 69 -4.06 -2.01 24.10
N TYR A 70 -3.31 -1.23 23.32
CA TYR A 70 -3.85 -0.32 22.33
C TYR A 70 -4.63 -1.05 21.23
N ARG A 71 -4.09 -2.16 20.71
CA ARG A 71 -4.82 -2.99 19.73
C ARG A 71 -6.12 -3.53 20.31
N PHE A 72 -6.09 -3.98 21.54
CA PHE A 72 -7.27 -4.47 22.26
C PHE A 72 -8.31 -3.35 22.46
N LEU A 73 -7.91 -2.18 22.94
CA LEU A 73 -8.79 -1.03 23.11
C LEU A 73 -9.38 -0.58 21.77
N LYS A 74 -8.55 -0.46 20.72
CA LYS A 74 -9.01 -0.08 19.37
C LYS A 74 -10.00 -1.10 18.79
N SER A 75 -9.84 -2.38 19.10
CA SER A 75 -10.73 -3.43 18.62
C SER A 75 -12.10 -3.42 19.27
N ASN A 76 -12.20 -2.86 20.50
CA ASN A 76 -13.41 -2.91 21.31
C ASN A 76 -14.15 -1.57 21.43
N LEU A 77 -13.62 -0.48 20.85
CA LEU A 77 -14.29 0.82 20.87
C LEU A 77 -15.23 0.97 19.66
N PRO A 78 -16.53 1.20 19.88
CA PRO A 78 -17.46 1.46 18.80
C PRO A 78 -17.23 2.85 18.20
N GLY A 79 -17.18 2.91 16.89
CA GLY A 79 -17.24 4.15 16.10
C GLY A 79 -15.94 4.92 15.97
N GLY A 80 -15.51 5.09 14.77
CA GLY A 80 -14.72 6.15 14.13
C GLY A 80 -13.80 7.02 14.97
N ILE A 81 -13.06 6.46 15.92
CA ILE A 81 -12.07 7.25 16.62
C ILE A 81 -10.84 7.36 15.73
N ASN A 82 -10.62 8.57 15.21
CA ASN A 82 -9.41 8.96 14.49
C ASN A 82 -8.25 9.00 15.49
N PHE A 83 -7.59 7.87 15.70
CA PHE A 83 -6.35 7.86 16.44
C PHE A 83 -5.19 8.14 15.50
N ASN A 84 -4.70 9.37 15.52
CA ASN A 84 -3.36 9.72 15.02
C ASN A 84 -2.30 9.09 15.94
N ASN A 85 -2.27 7.77 16.02
CA ASN A 85 -1.35 7.15 16.92
C ASN A 85 -0.14 6.60 16.16
N PRO A 86 1.05 7.12 16.48
CA PRO A 86 2.30 6.59 15.95
C PRO A 86 2.45 5.16 16.45
N LYS A 87 2.31 4.21 15.53
CA LYS A 87 2.51 2.84 15.89
C LYS A 87 3.91 2.42 15.64
N PHE A 88 4.35 1.64 16.60
CA PHE A 88 5.53 0.83 16.53
C PHE A 88 6.73 1.52 15.90
N SER A 89 7.47 2.27 16.68
CA SER A 89 8.89 2.31 16.45
C SER A 89 9.44 0.95 16.88
N VAL A 90 9.99 0.20 15.96
CA VAL A 90 10.84 -0.95 16.33
C VAL A 90 12.14 -0.38 16.86
N ASN A 91 12.59 -0.85 18.00
CA ASN A 91 13.94 -0.53 18.47
C ASN A 91 14.95 -1.44 17.72
N GLN A 92 15.16 -1.12 16.45
CA GLN A 92 16.01 -1.90 15.55
C GLN A 92 17.20 -1.05 15.12
N GLN A 93 18.38 -1.60 15.20
CA GLN A 93 19.61 -1.00 14.68
C GLN A 93 20.06 -1.76 13.43
N PRO A 94 20.69 -1.08 12.46
CA PRO A 94 21.18 -1.75 11.27
C PRO A 94 22.27 -2.76 11.61
N GLU A 95 22.26 -3.89 10.94
CA GLU A 95 23.36 -4.85 11.02
C GLU A 95 24.61 -4.30 10.33
N LYS A 96 25.81 -4.64 10.85
CA LYS A 96 27.10 -4.14 10.35
C LYS A 96 27.64 -4.90 9.13
N ASN A 97 26.80 -5.58 8.37
CA ASN A 97 27.19 -6.48 7.28
C ASN A 97 27.02 -5.85 5.89
N SER A 98 26.99 -4.52 5.83
CA SER A 98 26.86 -3.78 4.59
C SER A 98 27.56 -2.42 4.68
N LYS A 99 27.87 -1.85 3.51
CA LYS A 99 28.38 -0.48 3.44
C LYS A 99 27.32 0.54 3.80
N TYR A 100 26.08 0.28 3.38
CA TYR A 100 24.91 1.10 3.66
C TYR A 100 23.73 0.25 4.13
N SER A 101 22.99 0.78 5.10
CA SER A 101 21.77 0.19 5.61
C SER A 101 20.58 1.08 5.29
N VAL A 102 19.58 0.52 4.64
CA VAL A 102 18.33 1.18 4.27
C VAL A 102 17.17 0.49 4.99
N PHE A 103 16.39 1.24 5.74
CA PHE A 103 15.18 0.69 6.36
C PHE A 103 13.98 0.87 5.44
N CYS A 104 13.21 -0.20 5.22
CA CYS A 104 12.03 -0.18 4.38
C CYS A 104 10.77 -0.54 5.19
N ALA A 105 9.82 0.39 5.26
CA ALA A 105 8.55 0.21 5.95
C ALA A 105 7.38 0.37 4.98
N LEU A 106 6.89 -0.73 4.45
CA LEU A 106 5.74 -0.79 3.52
C LEU A 106 4.42 -1.10 4.24
N GLU A 107 4.49 -1.75 5.40
CA GLU A 107 3.36 -2.01 6.28
C GLU A 107 3.29 -0.97 7.41
N ASN A 108 2.21 -0.95 8.17
CA ASN A 108 1.96 0.06 9.20
C ASN A 108 2.89 -0.10 10.43
N VAL A 109 4.17 0.05 10.21
CA VAL A 109 5.23 0.14 11.22
C VAL A 109 6.07 1.36 10.92
N ARG A 110 6.23 2.25 11.90
CA ARG A 110 7.08 3.43 11.69
C ARG A 110 8.55 3.03 11.60
N PRO A 111 9.31 3.71 10.75
CA PRO A 111 10.75 3.55 10.74
C PRO A 111 11.35 3.76 12.14
N PRO A 112 12.30 2.93 12.58
CA PRO A 112 12.98 3.10 13.86
C PRO A 112 13.87 4.33 13.82
N GLU A 113 14.05 4.97 14.95
CA GLU A 113 15.15 5.89 15.14
C GLU A 113 16.48 5.11 15.18
N GLY A 114 17.54 5.64 14.60
CA GLY A 114 18.84 4.97 14.59
C GLY A 114 19.78 5.41 13.49
N ASN A 115 20.87 4.65 13.33
CA ASN A 115 21.96 4.96 12.41
C ASN A 115 21.73 4.43 10.98
N TRP A 116 20.48 4.43 10.52
CA TRP A 116 20.16 4.08 9.15
C TRP A 116 20.62 5.16 8.18
N ASN A 117 21.21 4.75 7.06
CA ASN A 117 21.65 5.69 6.04
C ASN A 117 20.48 6.31 5.29
N ALA A 118 19.44 5.51 5.00
CA ALA A 118 18.22 5.98 4.37
C ALA A 118 16.99 5.19 4.86
N TYR A 119 15.82 5.80 4.66
CA TYR A 119 14.52 5.16 4.88
C TYR A 119 13.68 5.26 3.61
N LEU A 120 12.98 4.19 3.29
CA LEU A 120 11.98 4.11 2.24
C LEU A 120 10.66 3.68 2.90
N SER A 121 9.74 4.59 3.09
CA SER A 121 8.57 4.29 3.91
C SER A 121 7.32 5.05 3.50
N TYR A 122 6.17 4.59 4.00
CA TYR A 122 4.92 5.33 3.87
C TYR A 122 4.85 6.55 4.80
N ASP A 123 5.75 6.68 5.79
CA ASP A 123 5.75 7.78 6.75
C ASP A 123 6.17 9.10 6.06
N LEU A 124 5.48 10.18 6.41
CA LEU A 124 5.76 11.51 5.85
C LEU A 124 6.83 12.28 6.64
N HIS A 125 7.25 11.77 7.81
CA HIS A 125 8.31 12.38 8.59
C HIS A 125 9.66 12.24 7.89
N SER A 126 10.47 13.29 7.92
CA SER A 126 11.72 13.35 7.16
C SER A 126 12.85 12.49 7.72
N PHE A 127 12.82 12.14 9.01
CA PHE A 127 13.91 11.44 9.72
C PHE A 127 15.28 12.09 9.43
N ALA A 128 15.36 13.39 9.69
CA ALA A 128 16.55 14.22 9.40
C ALA A 128 16.98 14.19 7.91
N GLY A 129 16.02 14.22 7.00
CA GLY A 129 16.27 14.23 5.55
C GLY A 129 16.59 12.86 4.95
N ARG A 130 16.57 11.80 5.74
CA ARG A 130 16.92 10.44 5.27
C ARG A 130 15.73 9.64 4.77
N ASN A 131 14.47 10.07 5.04
CA ASN A 131 13.27 9.35 4.60
C ASN A 131 12.77 9.85 3.25
N SER A 132 12.35 8.89 2.44
CA SER A 132 11.60 9.12 1.21
C SER A 132 10.26 8.43 1.30
N TYR A 133 9.17 9.17 1.05
CA TYR A 133 7.84 8.59 0.94
C TYR A 133 7.80 7.60 -0.23
N LEU A 134 7.57 6.34 0.11
CA LEU A 134 7.46 5.23 -0.83
C LEU A 134 6.39 4.24 -0.32
N PRO A 135 5.11 4.49 -0.60
CA PRO A 135 4.01 3.64 -0.14
C PRO A 135 3.95 2.34 -0.95
N LEU A 136 3.40 1.28 -0.32
CA LEU A 136 3.34 -0.06 -0.89
C LEU A 136 2.71 -0.10 -2.30
N TRP A 137 1.64 0.67 -2.55
CA TRP A 137 0.95 0.66 -3.84
C TRP A 137 1.80 1.16 -5.02
N TRP A 138 2.83 2.00 -4.78
CA TRP A 138 3.77 2.38 -5.83
C TRP A 138 4.60 1.20 -6.30
N ILE A 139 4.93 0.30 -5.36
CA ILE A 139 5.79 -0.85 -5.62
C ILE A 139 5.00 -1.98 -6.28
N THR A 140 3.84 -2.32 -5.73
CA THR A 140 3.14 -3.55 -6.08
C THR A 140 2.05 -3.37 -7.13
N SER A 141 1.45 -2.17 -7.24
CA SER A 141 0.20 -2.00 -7.97
C SER A 141 0.28 -1.10 -9.20
N THR A 142 1.42 -0.45 -9.47
CA THR A 142 1.52 0.51 -10.58
C THR A 142 2.74 0.30 -11.46
N ASP A 143 2.69 0.88 -12.67
CA ASP A 143 3.79 0.91 -13.64
C ASP A 143 4.81 2.04 -13.38
N LEU A 144 4.86 2.60 -12.16
CA LEU A 144 5.68 3.77 -11.83
C LEU A 144 7.15 3.63 -12.24
N LEU A 145 7.70 2.44 -12.18
CA LEU A 145 9.08 2.16 -12.55
C LEU A 145 9.18 1.22 -13.76
N PHE A 146 8.25 0.31 -13.91
CA PHE A 146 8.12 -0.61 -15.04
C PHE A 146 6.70 -1.20 -15.07
N PRO A 147 6.21 -1.61 -16.27
CA PRO A 147 4.92 -2.31 -16.40
C PRO A 147 4.94 -3.64 -15.65
N LYS A 148 3.89 -3.91 -14.89
CA LYS A 148 3.74 -5.17 -14.14
C LYS A 148 2.28 -5.49 -13.86
N ILE A 149 2.00 -6.79 -13.71
CA ILE A 149 0.72 -7.26 -13.22
C ILE A 149 0.73 -7.15 -11.70
N SER A 150 -0.23 -6.43 -11.11
CA SER A 150 -0.40 -6.43 -9.66
C SER A 150 -0.67 -7.86 -9.17
N PRO A 151 0.13 -8.39 -8.24
CA PRO A 151 -0.01 -9.77 -7.77
C PRO A 151 -1.35 -10.02 -7.06
N TYR A 152 -1.95 -8.99 -6.50
CA TYR A 152 -3.21 -9.10 -5.77
C TYR A 152 -4.42 -8.84 -6.68
N LEU A 153 -4.31 -7.94 -7.65
CA LEU A 153 -5.40 -7.61 -8.57
C LEU A 153 -5.50 -8.62 -9.73
N GLY A 154 -4.35 -9.12 -10.20
CA GLY A 154 -4.26 -9.95 -11.40
C GLY A 154 -4.43 -9.17 -12.71
N LYS A 155 -4.11 -7.86 -12.69
CA LYS A 155 -4.15 -6.95 -13.83
C LYS A 155 -3.11 -5.85 -13.66
N GLU A 156 -2.65 -5.30 -14.77
CA GLU A 156 -1.85 -4.07 -14.76
C GLU A 156 -2.67 -2.84 -14.37
N ILE A 157 -2.05 -1.93 -13.64
CA ILE A 157 -2.60 -0.61 -13.33
C ILE A 157 -1.57 0.42 -13.78
N SER A 158 -1.89 1.17 -14.83
CA SER A 158 -1.00 2.24 -15.28
C SER A 158 -1.24 3.54 -14.51
N ILE A 159 -0.18 4.29 -14.27
CA ILE A 159 -0.28 5.66 -13.71
C ILE A 159 -1.16 6.54 -14.62
N LYS A 160 -1.05 6.34 -15.93
CA LYS A 160 -1.88 7.04 -16.91
C LYS A 160 -3.37 6.79 -16.66
N ASP A 161 -3.78 5.54 -16.42
CA ASP A 161 -5.18 5.23 -16.12
C ASP A 161 -5.62 5.86 -14.81
N LEU A 162 -4.76 5.85 -13.79
CA LEU A 162 -5.08 6.39 -12.48
C LEU A 162 -5.31 7.91 -12.47
N ILE A 163 -4.68 8.67 -13.38
CA ILE A 163 -4.86 10.12 -13.52
C ILE A 163 -5.90 10.51 -14.56
N THR A 164 -6.52 9.55 -15.23
CA THR A 164 -7.46 9.81 -16.34
C THR A 164 -8.89 9.53 -15.89
N THR A 165 -9.80 10.44 -16.24
CA THR A 165 -11.24 10.26 -16.08
C THR A 165 -11.73 9.07 -16.90
N ARG A 166 -12.56 8.22 -16.33
CA ARG A 166 -13.12 7.04 -16.99
C ARG A 166 -14.51 7.29 -17.56
N ASN A 167 -14.80 6.68 -18.69
CA ASN A 167 -16.18 6.60 -19.18
C ASN A 167 -16.92 5.44 -18.48
N THR A 168 -17.75 5.76 -17.53
CA THR A 168 -18.55 4.79 -16.75
C THR A 168 -20.03 4.79 -17.10
N LYS A 169 -20.44 5.54 -18.14
CA LYS A 169 -21.82 5.61 -18.60
C LYS A 169 -22.39 4.21 -18.90
N GLY A 170 -23.49 3.88 -18.30
CA GLY A 170 -24.15 2.57 -18.45
C GLY A 170 -23.47 1.42 -17.68
N GLN A 171 -22.39 1.66 -16.95
CA GLN A 171 -21.73 0.61 -16.16
C GLN A 171 -22.49 0.28 -14.87
N TYR A 172 -23.25 1.23 -14.32
CA TYR A 172 -24.08 1.01 -13.14
C TYR A 172 -25.06 -0.16 -13.32
N ASP A 173 -25.76 -0.22 -14.44
CA ASP A 173 -26.76 -1.25 -14.72
C ASP A 173 -26.11 -2.63 -14.97
N LYS A 174 -24.90 -2.66 -15.51
CA LYS A 174 -24.13 -3.89 -15.74
C LYS A 174 -23.57 -4.50 -14.47
N ARG A 175 -23.42 -3.69 -13.39
CA ARG A 175 -22.92 -4.12 -12.08
C ARG A 175 -24.06 -4.47 -11.16
N ASN A 176 -24.55 -5.71 -11.31
CA ASN A 176 -25.76 -6.19 -10.60
C ASN A 176 -25.49 -6.61 -9.14
N LYS A 177 -24.24 -6.57 -8.67
CA LYS A 177 -23.85 -6.90 -7.31
C LYS A 177 -23.51 -5.65 -6.52
N PHE A 178 -23.86 -5.65 -5.22
CA PHE A 178 -23.69 -4.48 -4.36
C PHE A 178 -22.22 -4.23 -3.99
N CYS A 179 -21.65 -5.08 -3.13
CA CYS A 179 -20.29 -4.84 -2.59
C CYS A 179 -19.48 -6.12 -2.51
N ALA A 180 -18.21 -6.07 -2.94
CA ALA A 180 -17.22 -7.10 -2.69
C ALA A 180 -16.26 -6.67 -1.56
N ALA A 181 -15.89 -7.60 -0.67
CA ALA A 181 -14.92 -7.39 0.39
C ALA A 181 -13.82 -8.46 0.33
N PHE A 182 -12.58 -8.06 0.02
CA PHE A 182 -11.42 -8.96 -0.02
C PHE A 182 -10.69 -8.90 1.32
N ILE A 183 -10.90 -9.90 2.19
CA ILE A 183 -10.49 -9.84 3.60
C ILE A 183 -9.50 -10.96 3.94
N GLY A 184 -8.24 -10.59 4.15
CA GLY A 184 -7.21 -11.51 4.67
C GLY A 184 -7.26 -11.63 6.20
N LYS A 185 -7.52 -10.52 6.93
CA LYS A 185 -7.60 -10.46 8.40
C LYS A 185 -8.89 -9.77 8.84
N ALA A 186 -9.59 -10.37 9.80
CA ALA A 186 -10.87 -9.90 10.35
C ALA A 186 -10.67 -8.77 11.38
N TYR A 187 -10.18 -7.61 10.93
CA TYR A 187 -10.12 -6.45 11.82
C TYR A 187 -11.52 -5.97 12.19
N PRO A 188 -11.77 -5.60 13.47
CA PRO A 188 -13.10 -5.27 13.97
C PRO A 188 -13.84 -4.22 13.14
N LEU A 189 -13.19 -3.10 12.81
CA LEU A 189 -13.82 -2.06 12.00
C LEU A 189 -14.28 -2.57 10.62
N ARG A 190 -13.52 -3.45 9.98
CA ARG A 190 -13.93 -4.08 8.71
C ARG A 190 -15.17 -4.93 8.89
N MET A 191 -15.19 -5.73 9.95
CA MET A 191 -16.33 -6.62 10.22
C MET A 191 -17.60 -5.82 10.56
N HIS A 192 -17.47 -4.72 11.33
CA HIS A 192 -18.56 -3.79 11.62
C HIS A 192 -19.08 -3.13 10.32
N ALA A 193 -18.17 -2.66 9.45
CA ALA A 193 -18.56 -2.06 8.19
C ALA A 193 -19.28 -3.08 7.27
N ILE A 194 -18.78 -4.31 7.19
CA ILE A 194 -19.46 -5.39 6.43
C ILE A 194 -20.84 -5.65 6.98
N SER A 195 -21.00 -5.77 8.31
CA SER A 195 -22.31 -5.97 8.95
C SER A 195 -23.28 -4.82 8.67
N ALA A 196 -22.80 -3.57 8.77
CA ALA A 196 -23.62 -2.39 8.49
C ALA A 196 -24.01 -2.29 7.01
N LEU A 197 -23.07 -2.50 6.09
CA LEU A 197 -23.33 -2.52 4.64
C LEU A 197 -24.31 -3.62 4.24
N SER A 198 -24.27 -4.77 4.92
CA SER A 198 -25.16 -5.90 4.64
C SER A 198 -26.63 -5.59 4.91
N LYS A 199 -26.94 -4.51 5.64
CA LYS A 199 -28.31 -4.03 5.86
C LYS A 199 -28.89 -3.30 4.65
N ILE A 200 -28.03 -2.80 3.74
CA ILE A 200 -28.44 -2.07 2.53
C ILE A 200 -28.23 -2.86 1.24
N GLY A 201 -27.41 -3.89 1.26
CA GLY A 201 -27.18 -4.74 0.10
C GLY A 201 -26.28 -5.93 0.42
N LYS A 202 -26.31 -6.96 -0.41
CA LYS A 202 -25.48 -8.15 -0.19
C LYS A 202 -23.98 -7.83 -0.31
N VAL A 203 -23.22 -8.07 0.76
CA VAL A 203 -21.76 -8.01 0.76
C VAL A 203 -21.21 -9.42 0.58
N ASP A 204 -20.53 -9.66 -0.54
CA ASP A 204 -19.83 -10.93 -0.78
C ASP A 204 -18.38 -10.81 -0.25
N VAL A 205 -18.01 -11.67 0.69
CA VAL A 205 -16.68 -11.68 1.34
C VAL A 205 -15.81 -12.74 0.71
N PHE A 206 -14.58 -12.36 0.32
CA PHE A 206 -13.56 -13.20 -0.31
C PHE A 206 -12.27 -13.18 0.51
N GLY A 207 -11.46 -14.24 0.40
CA GLY A 207 -10.17 -14.37 1.08
C GLY A 207 -10.22 -15.27 2.33
N ALA A 208 -9.20 -15.19 3.18
CA ALA A 208 -9.01 -16.13 4.29
C ALA A 208 -10.15 -16.12 5.34
N VAL A 209 -10.92 -15.04 5.41
CA VAL A 209 -12.06 -14.90 6.35
C VAL A 209 -13.35 -15.50 5.78
N SER A 210 -13.38 -15.85 4.49
CA SER A 210 -14.55 -16.44 3.86
C SER A 210 -14.69 -17.92 4.24
N ARG A 211 -15.84 -18.31 4.79
CA ARG A 211 -16.17 -19.73 5.07
C ARG A 211 -16.37 -20.57 3.79
N SER A 212 -16.39 -19.94 2.62
CA SER A 212 -16.71 -20.56 1.31
C SER A 212 -15.48 -20.91 0.46
N SER A 213 -14.27 -20.98 1.03
CA SER A 213 -13.02 -21.11 0.26
C SER A 213 -12.64 -22.54 -0.17
N ASN A 214 -13.60 -23.31 -0.70
CA ASN A 214 -13.28 -24.62 -1.31
C ASN A 214 -12.83 -24.53 -2.78
N THR A 215 -12.53 -23.35 -3.30
CA THR A 215 -12.04 -23.19 -4.68
C THR A 215 -10.57 -22.83 -4.71
N LYS A 216 -9.71 -23.81 -4.97
CA LYS A 216 -8.27 -23.70 -5.27
C LYS A 216 -7.94 -22.90 -6.56
N LYS A 217 -8.90 -22.27 -7.21
CA LYS A 217 -8.65 -21.34 -8.32
C LYS A 217 -8.55 -19.94 -7.76
N THR A 218 -7.37 -19.35 -7.81
CA THR A 218 -7.11 -17.95 -7.50
C THR A 218 -7.81 -17.08 -8.55
N ILE A 219 -9.09 -16.78 -8.30
CA ILE A 219 -9.84 -15.86 -9.16
C ILE A 219 -9.29 -14.46 -8.87
N SER A 220 -8.85 -13.78 -9.91
CA SER A 220 -8.33 -12.41 -9.84
C SER A 220 -9.35 -11.48 -9.16
N LYS A 221 -8.87 -10.60 -8.27
CA LYS A 221 -9.71 -9.56 -7.65
C LYS A 221 -10.38 -8.68 -8.72
N PHE A 222 -9.69 -8.46 -9.85
CA PHE A 222 -10.24 -7.72 -10.98
C PHE A 222 -11.48 -8.41 -11.55
N GLU A 223 -11.40 -9.71 -11.85
CA GLU A 223 -12.49 -10.50 -12.45
C GLU A 223 -13.72 -10.61 -11.52
N ILE A 224 -13.47 -10.57 -10.21
CA ILE A 224 -14.55 -10.50 -9.21
C ILE A 224 -15.11 -9.08 -9.16
N GLY A 225 -14.26 -8.10 -8.86
CA GLY A 225 -14.63 -6.72 -8.52
C GLY A 225 -15.38 -6.01 -9.64
N LYS A 226 -15.09 -6.32 -10.92
CA LYS A 226 -15.79 -5.73 -12.07
C LYS A 226 -17.31 -6.00 -12.12
N LYS A 227 -17.82 -6.91 -11.28
CA LYS A 227 -19.25 -7.25 -11.19
C LYS A 227 -20.00 -6.43 -10.11
N TYR A 228 -19.23 -5.71 -9.24
CA TYR A 228 -19.76 -5.02 -8.07
C TYR A 228 -19.77 -3.52 -8.26
N ARG A 229 -20.79 -2.85 -7.68
CA ARG A 229 -20.85 -1.39 -7.62
C ARG A 229 -19.79 -0.83 -6.68
N PHE A 230 -19.52 -1.53 -5.58
CA PHE A 230 -18.56 -1.12 -4.56
C PHE A 230 -17.55 -2.23 -4.25
N VAL A 231 -16.34 -1.81 -3.83
CA VAL A 231 -15.32 -2.70 -3.26
C VAL A 231 -14.85 -2.11 -1.94
N LEU A 232 -14.92 -2.90 -0.85
CA LEU A 232 -14.42 -2.50 0.46
C LEU A 232 -12.89 -2.53 0.47
N ALA A 233 -12.29 -1.38 0.71
CA ALA A 233 -10.86 -1.12 0.62
C ALA A 233 -10.31 -0.45 1.88
N PHE A 234 -10.71 -0.95 3.07
CA PHE A 234 -10.24 -0.41 4.34
C PHE A 234 -8.80 -0.82 4.62
N GLU A 235 -7.96 0.13 4.98
CA GLU A 235 -6.60 -0.15 5.42
C GLU A 235 -6.57 -0.97 6.71
N ASN A 236 -5.40 -1.54 7.00
CA ASN A 236 -5.21 -2.30 8.25
C ASN A 236 -5.23 -1.36 9.45
N ASP A 237 -4.89 -0.11 9.23
CA ASP A 237 -4.79 0.90 10.26
C ASP A 237 -4.98 2.32 9.68
N PHE A 238 -5.07 3.31 10.59
CA PHE A 238 -5.25 4.71 10.25
C PHE A 238 -4.01 5.52 10.65
N TYR A 239 -3.22 5.92 9.65
CA TYR A 239 -2.02 6.71 9.86
C TYR A 239 -1.75 7.62 8.64
N PRO A 240 -1.24 8.86 8.84
CA PRO A 240 -0.90 9.76 7.74
C PRO A 240 0.06 9.14 6.75
N GLY A 241 -0.34 9.08 5.47
CA GLY A 241 0.48 8.50 4.40
C GLY A 241 0.41 6.98 4.27
N TYR A 242 -0.19 6.26 5.23
CA TYR A 242 -0.34 4.81 5.12
C TYR A 242 -1.44 4.45 4.13
N VAL A 243 -1.04 4.28 2.89
CA VAL A 243 -1.88 3.86 1.77
C VAL A 243 -1.25 2.62 1.14
N THR A 244 -2.04 1.56 1.03
CA THR A 244 -1.59 0.31 0.43
C THR A 244 -2.26 0.07 -0.93
N GLU A 245 -2.12 -1.12 -1.47
CA GLU A 245 -2.70 -1.54 -2.75
C GLU A 245 -4.25 -1.51 -2.79
N LYS A 246 -4.91 -1.48 -1.63
CA LYS A 246 -6.36 -1.72 -1.51
C LYS A 246 -7.21 -0.72 -2.28
N ALA A 247 -6.94 0.58 -2.11
CA ALA A 247 -7.74 1.62 -2.75
C ALA A 247 -7.52 1.69 -4.27
N PRO A 248 -6.27 1.73 -4.80
CA PRO A 248 -6.05 1.73 -6.25
C PRO A 248 -6.54 0.46 -6.93
N GLU A 249 -6.39 -0.71 -6.30
CA GLU A 249 -6.92 -1.96 -6.84
C GLU A 249 -8.45 -2.01 -6.87
N ALA A 250 -9.12 -1.54 -5.81
CA ALA A 250 -10.56 -1.41 -5.79
C ALA A 250 -11.04 -0.50 -6.92
N TRP A 251 -10.42 0.68 -7.07
CA TRP A 251 -10.73 1.59 -8.17
C TRP A 251 -10.48 0.94 -9.53
N ALA A 252 -9.37 0.23 -9.73
CA ALA A 252 -9.01 -0.40 -11.00
C ALA A 252 -10.02 -1.46 -11.46
N THR A 253 -10.81 -2.05 -10.55
CA THR A 253 -11.92 -2.93 -10.92
C THR A 253 -13.07 -2.19 -11.61
N GLY A 254 -13.08 -0.85 -11.57
CA GLY A 254 -14.18 0.00 -12.03
C GLY A 254 -15.29 0.20 -11.01
N ALA A 255 -15.20 -0.40 -9.82
CA ALA A 255 -16.09 -0.13 -8.71
C ALA A 255 -15.77 1.21 -8.03
N VAL A 256 -16.69 1.72 -7.21
CA VAL A 256 -16.40 2.83 -6.29
C VAL A 256 -15.77 2.24 -5.02
N PRO A 257 -14.53 2.63 -4.66
CA PRO A 257 -13.91 2.15 -3.44
C PRO A 257 -14.64 2.67 -2.20
N LEU A 258 -14.99 1.79 -1.27
CA LEU A 258 -15.36 2.13 0.10
C LEU A 258 -14.11 2.09 0.95
N TYR A 259 -13.56 3.25 1.27
CA TYR A 259 -12.21 3.38 1.83
C TYR A 259 -12.23 3.77 3.30
N TRP A 260 -11.21 3.37 4.01
CA TRP A 260 -10.84 3.91 5.31
C TRP A 260 -9.32 3.95 5.41
N GLY A 261 -8.78 5.16 5.47
CA GLY A 261 -7.37 5.44 5.55
C GLY A 261 -7.13 6.94 5.45
N LEU A 262 -5.91 7.38 5.72
CA LEU A 262 -5.52 8.79 5.71
C LEU A 262 -4.43 9.03 4.67
N ASP A 263 -4.84 9.51 3.49
CA ASP A 263 -3.89 9.98 2.47
C ASP A 263 -3.50 11.44 2.75
N SER A 264 -2.48 11.62 3.58
CA SER A 264 -1.88 12.94 3.81
C SER A 264 -0.81 13.30 2.76
N SER A 265 -0.54 12.41 1.80
CA SER A 265 0.35 12.69 0.66
C SER A 265 -0.33 13.48 -0.46
N GLU A 266 -1.65 13.62 -0.36
CA GLU A 266 -2.51 14.34 -1.32
C GLU A 266 -2.49 13.80 -2.76
N TYR A 267 -2.08 12.55 -2.96
CA TYR A 267 -2.15 11.93 -4.28
C TYR A 267 -3.56 11.49 -4.64
N ILE A 268 -4.31 10.92 -3.68
CA ILE A 268 -5.65 10.35 -3.94
C ILE A 268 -6.68 11.45 -4.16
N ASN A 269 -7.44 11.32 -5.23
CA ASN A 269 -8.62 12.14 -5.47
C ASN A 269 -9.78 11.66 -4.59
N GLN A 270 -10.11 12.41 -3.56
CA GLN A 270 -11.18 12.06 -2.62
C GLN A 270 -12.58 12.00 -3.27
N ASN A 271 -12.75 12.51 -4.50
CA ASN A 271 -13.99 12.39 -5.26
C ASN A 271 -14.15 11.02 -5.94
N SER A 272 -13.10 10.22 -6.03
CA SER A 272 -13.12 8.90 -6.69
C SER A 272 -13.52 7.75 -5.77
N LEU A 273 -13.71 8.02 -4.47
CA LEU A 273 -13.99 7.02 -3.45
C LEU A 273 -14.88 7.59 -2.34
N ILE A 274 -15.45 6.72 -1.51
CA ILE A 274 -16.18 7.12 -0.31
C ILE A 274 -15.31 6.75 0.88
N ASN A 275 -14.68 7.76 1.53
CA ASN A 275 -13.77 7.54 2.65
C ASN A 275 -14.47 7.73 3.99
N LEU A 276 -14.54 6.69 4.81
CA LEU A 276 -15.11 6.75 6.17
C LEU A 276 -14.47 7.85 7.02
N ALA A 277 -13.20 8.17 6.81
CA ALA A 277 -12.50 9.23 7.54
C ALA A 277 -13.12 10.63 7.33
N ASN A 278 -13.89 10.82 6.27
CA ASN A 278 -14.57 12.09 5.96
C ASN A 278 -15.97 12.22 6.61
N PHE A 279 -16.39 11.23 7.41
CA PHE A 279 -17.69 11.19 8.06
C PHE A 279 -17.54 11.20 9.58
N LYS A 280 -18.55 11.72 10.26
CA LYS A 280 -18.58 11.79 11.73
C LYS A 280 -18.50 10.39 12.37
N ASN A 281 -19.15 9.39 11.77
CA ASN A 281 -19.15 8.00 12.22
C ASN A 281 -19.53 7.06 11.06
N LEU A 282 -19.62 5.77 11.38
CA LEU A 282 -19.96 4.73 10.41
C LEU A 282 -21.39 4.90 9.83
N ASP A 283 -22.36 5.38 10.61
CA ASP A 283 -23.74 5.51 10.14
C ASP A 283 -23.86 6.54 9.01
N PHE A 284 -23.24 7.71 9.15
CA PHE A 284 -23.22 8.71 8.08
C PHE A 284 -22.48 8.21 6.83
N PHE A 285 -21.43 7.40 7.00
CA PHE A 285 -20.76 6.75 5.87
C PHE A 285 -21.71 5.76 5.17
N ILE A 286 -22.43 4.91 5.92
CA ILE A 286 -23.42 3.95 5.39
C ILE A 286 -24.55 4.66 4.65
N ASP A 287 -25.07 5.75 5.22
CA ASP A 287 -26.10 6.58 4.56
C ASP A 287 -25.59 7.13 3.23
N ARG A 288 -24.34 7.58 3.16
CA ARG A 288 -23.74 8.03 1.91
C ARG A 288 -23.61 6.91 0.89
N VAL A 289 -23.15 5.73 1.32
CA VAL A 289 -23.08 4.55 0.43
C VAL A 289 -24.47 4.20 -0.11
N LYS A 290 -25.50 4.22 0.73
CA LYS A 290 -26.89 3.99 0.33
C LYS A 290 -27.32 5.00 -0.72
N GLN A 291 -27.12 6.31 -0.49
CA GLN A 291 -27.46 7.36 -1.45
C GLN A 291 -26.79 7.14 -2.82
N VAL A 292 -25.51 6.76 -2.82
CA VAL A 292 -24.76 6.48 -4.06
C VAL A 292 -25.26 5.18 -4.72
N ASN A 293 -25.59 4.16 -3.94
CA ASN A 293 -26.15 2.92 -4.46
C ASN A 293 -27.51 3.12 -5.13
N ASP A 294 -28.34 3.99 -4.57
CA ASP A 294 -29.72 4.23 -5.05
C ASP A 294 -29.75 5.26 -6.19
N SER A 295 -28.64 5.87 -6.56
CA SER A 295 -28.54 6.90 -7.60
C SER A 295 -27.49 6.58 -8.65
N LYS A 296 -27.94 6.15 -9.83
CA LYS A 296 -27.06 5.93 -11.00
C LYS A 296 -26.17 7.13 -11.28
N LYS A 297 -26.72 8.36 -11.24
CA LYS A 297 -25.97 9.60 -11.49
C LYS A 297 -24.86 9.82 -10.46
N LEU A 298 -25.12 9.56 -9.17
CA LEU A 298 -24.10 9.70 -8.13
C LEU A 298 -23.03 8.63 -8.26
N TRP A 299 -23.41 7.38 -8.53
CA TRP A 299 -22.46 6.29 -8.72
C TRP A 299 -21.55 6.56 -9.92
N GLU A 300 -22.13 6.96 -11.06
CA GLU A 300 -21.35 7.32 -12.27
C GLU A 300 -20.40 8.50 -12.00
N LYS A 301 -20.81 9.49 -11.19
CA LYS A 301 -19.94 10.59 -10.77
C LYS A 301 -18.70 10.08 -10.02
N TYR A 302 -18.88 9.25 -8.97
CA TYR A 302 -17.74 8.70 -8.23
C TYR A 302 -16.86 7.78 -9.09
N SER A 303 -17.48 6.89 -9.85
CA SER A 303 -16.77 5.89 -10.63
C SER A 303 -16.02 6.45 -11.84
N SER A 304 -16.42 7.62 -12.35
CA SER A 304 -15.75 8.27 -13.48
C SER A 304 -14.52 9.10 -13.06
N GLU A 305 -14.45 9.54 -11.81
CA GLU A 305 -13.33 10.35 -11.33
C GLU A 305 -11.98 9.62 -11.45
N PRO A 306 -10.90 10.30 -11.83
CA PRO A 306 -9.57 9.72 -11.78
C PRO A 306 -9.22 9.41 -10.33
N PHE A 307 -8.49 8.31 -10.11
CA PHE A 307 -8.09 7.91 -8.76
C PHE A 307 -7.08 8.87 -8.14
N LEU A 308 -6.19 9.40 -8.95
CA LEU A 308 -5.14 10.32 -8.51
C LEU A 308 -5.40 11.74 -9.02
N LYS A 309 -5.05 12.73 -8.20
CA LYS A 309 -5.01 14.15 -8.59
C LYS A 309 -3.83 14.46 -9.49
N ARG A 310 -2.73 13.73 -9.34
CA ARG A 310 -1.47 13.90 -10.07
C ARG A 310 -0.69 12.58 -10.10
N ALA A 311 0.14 12.42 -11.12
CA ALA A 311 1.06 11.30 -11.20
C ALA A 311 2.11 11.35 -10.08
N PRO A 312 2.41 10.24 -9.39
CA PRO A 312 3.56 10.16 -8.51
C PRO A 312 4.86 10.19 -9.31
N THR A 313 5.94 10.71 -8.70
CA THR A 313 7.28 10.66 -9.27
C THR A 313 8.28 10.08 -8.26
N LEU A 314 9.35 9.50 -8.77
CA LEU A 314 10.44 8.97 -7.94
C LEU A 314 11.56 10.00 -7.69
N ASP A 315 11.45 11.23 -8.16
CA ASP A 315 12.54 12.20 -8.16
C ASP A 315 13.10 12.45 -6.75
N LYS A 316 12.22 12.62 -5.76
CA LYS A 316 12.62 12.79 -4.37
C LYS A 316 13.27 11.51 -3.79
N VAL A 317 12.76 10.34 -4.12
CA VAL A 317 13.31 9.05 -3.71
C VAL A 317 14.72 8.89 -4.28
N LEU A 318 14.89 9.12 -5.57
CA LEU A 318 16.17 9.01 -6.27
C LEU A 318 17.19 10.02 -5.75
N SER A 319 16.77 11.27 -5.55
CA SER A 319 17.63 12.33 -5.00
C SER A 319 18.12 11.99 -3.59
N ASN A 320 17.22 11.55 -2.72
CA ASN A 320 17.58 11.18 -1.36
C ASN A 320 18.51 9.95 -1.30
N LEU A 321 18.28 8.94 -2.13
CA LEU A 321 19.18 7.80 -2.22
C LEU A 321 20.59 8.23 -2.65
N ARG A 322 20.71 9.07 -3.68
CA ARG A 322 22.01 9.60 -4.16
C ARG A 322 22.72 10.40 -3.08
N SER A 323 22.00 11.23 -2.34
CA SER A 323 22.57 12.04 -1.26
C SER A 323 23.04 11.18 -0.09
N ASN A 324 22.19 10.28 0.39
CA ASN A 324 22.44 9.52 1.61
C ASN A 324 23.38 8.31 1.40
N LEU A 325 23.50 7.80 0.16
CA LEU A 325 24.39 6.71 -0.22
C LEU A 325 25.45 7.21 -1.22
N SER A 326 26.04 8.35 -0.93
CA SER A 326 26.84 9.15 -1.88
C SER A 326 28.01 8.42 -2.52
N SER A 327 28.70 7.49 -1.81
CA SER A 327 29.82 6.76 -2.36
C SER A 327 29.43 5.69 -3.40
N LEU A 328 28.13 5.45 -3.63
CA LEU A 328 27.63 4.62 -4.72
C LEU A 328 27.50 5.42 -6.04
N ASN A 329 27.52 6.76 -5.96
CA ASN A 329 27.54 7.58 -7.17
C ASN A 329 28.77 7.22 -8.02
N ARG A 330 28.65 7.30 -9.35
CA ARG A 330 29.80 7.15 -10.23
C ARG A 330 30.88 8.15 -9.80
N GLN A 331 32.06 7.68 -9.47
CA GLN A 331 33.23 8.53 -9.52
C GLN A 331 33.40 8.93 -10.98
N LYS A 332 33.38 10.22 -11.25
CA LYS A 332 33.66 10.77 -12.56
C LYS A 332 35.09 10.47 -12.97
#